data_06c8c0c56e7bd6d1a8cd220da5195872
#
_entry.id   06c8c0c56e7bd6d1a8cd220da5195872
#
_cell.length_a   1.000
_cell.length_b   1.000
_cell.length_c   1.000
_cell.angle_alpha   90.00
_cell.angle_beta   90.00
_cell.angle_gamma   90.00
#
_symmetry.space_group_name_H-M   'P 1'
#
loop_
_entity.id
_entity.type
_entity.pdbx_description
1 polymer ?
#
loop_
_entity_poly.entity_id
_entity_poly.type
_entity_poly.pdbx_seq_one_letter_code
_entity_poly.pdbx_strand_id
1 'polypeptide(L)'
;MDIYAINDLNALLNTNPYPGRGIVLGKTADGKQSVAAYFIMGRSVNSRNRVFVEEPDGIRTEAYDPSKLEDPSLIIYHPVRQMGRGLIVTNGNQTDTILEFLERGLPMEQALRTREFEPDGPNWTPRISGLLSPDGSYKLSILKSADAEGSACVRQTFEYPGQAGLGHFLHTYVTDGNPIPTFQGEPERVAITGDIDAFTAAVWENLNPDNKISLFVRFTDLETNTYTQRILNKNQ
;
A
#
# COMPACT_ATOMS: atom_id res chain seq x y z
N MET A 1 -3.52 -7.74 26.84
CA MET A 1 -3.18 -7.18 25.50
C MET A 1 -3.91 -5.85 25.39
N ASP A 2 -3.19 -4.75 25.14
CA ASP A 2 -3.80 -3.44 24.88
C ASP A 2 -4.17 -3.35 23.40
N ILE A 3 -5.46 -3.42 23.10
CA ILE A 3 -5.99 -3.38 21.71
C ILE A 3 -5.90 -1.97 21.09
N TYR A 4 -5.62 -0.95 21.89
CA TYR A 4 -5.46 0.44 21.44
C TYR A 4 -3.99 0.86 21.37
N ALA A 5 -3.05 -0.04 21.63
CA ALA A 5 -1.62 0.25 21.53
C ALA A 5 -1.27 0.78 20.13
N ILE A 6 -0.46 1.83 20.12
CA ILE A 6 0.09 2.39 18.86
C ILE A 6 1.51 1.83 18.72
N ASN A 7 1.73 1.11 17.64
CA ASN A 7 3.01 0.46 17.37
C ASN A 7 4.01 1.46 16.76
N ASP A 8 5.28 1.17 16.93
CA ASP A 8 6.34 1.79 16.13
C ASP A 8 6.41 1.08 14.78
N LEU A 9 6.12 1.81 13.70
CA LEU A 9 6.17 1.28 12.33
C LEU A 9 7.56 0.72 11.99
N ASN A 10 8.63 1.36 12.47
CA ASN A 10 9.99 0.92 12.20
C ASN A 10 10.28 -0.43 12.84
N ALA A 11 9.81 -0.65 14.05
CA ALA A 11 9.93 -1.93 14.74
C ALA A 11 9.15 -3.04 14.01
N LEU A 12 7.94 -2.75 13.52
CA LEU A 12 7.15 -3.71 12.73
C LEU A 12 7.88 -4.10 11.43
N LEU A 13 8.41 -3.13 10.69
CA LEU A 13 9.13 -3.37 9.44
C LEU A 13 10.45 -4.12 9.66
N ASN A 14 11.20 -3.75 10.70
CA ASN A 14 12.50 -4.39 11.01
C ASN A 14 12.35 -5.83 11.48
N THR A 15 11.25 -6.16 12.16
CA THR A 15 10.98 -7.53 12.64
C THR A 15 10.29 -8.42 11.63
N ASN A 16 9.70 -7.86 10.58
CA ASN A 16 9.08 -8.63 9.50
C ASN A 16 9.96 -8.66 8.25
N PRO A 17 10.64 -9.77 7.93
CA PRO A 17 11.55 -9.84 6.79
C PRO A 17 10.85 -9.69 5.43
N TYR A 18 9.53 -9.94 5.35
CA TYR A 18 8.79 -9.89 4.10
C TYR A 18 7.29 -9.53 4.28
N PRO A 19 6.95 -8.30 4.62
CA PRO A 19 5.55 -7.84 4.58
C PRO A 19 4.97 -7.79 3.15
N GLY A 20 5.80 -7.94 2.12
CA GLY A 20 5.40 -7.99 0.72
C GLY A 20 5.10 -6.62 0.13
N ARG A 21 3.86 -6.20 0.13
CA ARG A 21 3.40 -4.84 -0.20
C ARG A 21 2.76 -4.25 1.03
N GLY A 22 3.01 -2.98 1.28
CA GLY A 22 2.46 -2.30 2.45
C GLY A 22 1.91 -0.93 2.13
N ILE A 23 0.74 -0.62 2.71
CA ILE A 23 0.09 0.69 2.66
C ILE A 23 0.03 1.24 4.07
N VAL A 24 0.47 2.48 4.27
CA VAL A 24 0.23 3.26 5.49
C VAL A 24 -0.60 4.47 5.12
N LEU A 25 -1.77 4.65 5.75
CA LEU A 25 -2.57 5.87 5.68
C LEU A 25 -2.75 6.44 7.08
N GLY A 26 -2.70 7.77 7.21
CA GLY A 26 -2.82 8.43 8.51
C GLY A 26 -2.79 9.95 8.42
N LYS A 27 -2.57 10.59 9.59
CA LYS A 27 -2.38 12.04 9.72
C LYS A 27 -1.11 12.35 10.51
N THR A 28 -0.48 13.47 10.19
CA THR A 28 0.64 14.04 10.96
C THR A 28 0.23 14.36 12.40
N ALA A 29 1.21 14.49 13.30
CA ALA A 29 0.96 14.73 14.72
C ALA A 29 0.20 16.05 15.00
N ASP A 30 0.38 17.06 14.16
CA ASP A 30 -0.38 18.32 14.22
C ASP A 30 -1.76 18.25 13.56
N GLY A 31 -2.10 17.13 12.93
CA GLY A 31 -3.36 16.88 12.24
C GLY A 31 -3.58 17.65 10.94
N LYS A 32 -2.57 18.41 10.46
CA LYS A 32 -2.71 19.29 9.30
C LYS A 32 -2.53 18.60 7.97
N GLN A 33 -1.77 17.52 7.94
CA GLN A 33 -1.50 16.80 6.70
C GLN A 33 -2.01 15.37 6.80
N SER A 34 -2.56 14.86 5.70
CA SER A 34 -2.75 13.43 5.50
C SER A 34 -1.46 12.81 4.98
N VAL A 35 -1.24 11.56 5.36
CA VAL A 35 -0.05 10.79 5.02
C VAL A 35 -0.46 9.53 4.27
N ALA A 36 0.17 9.30 3.13
CA ALA A 36 0.08 8.06 2.37
C ALA A 36 1.48 7.53 2.09
N ALA A 37 1.72 6.27 2.42
CA ALA A 37 2.92 5.57 2.02
C ALA A 37 2.57 4.22 1.38
N TYR A 38 3.32 3.85 0.36
CA TYR A 38 3.21 2.56 -0.31
C TYR A 38 4.59 2.03 -0.68
N PHE A 39 4.86 0.79 -0.30
CA PHE A 39 6.09 0.13 -0.69
C PHE A 39 5.84 -1.23 -1.34
N ILE A 40 6.80 -1.64 -2.16
CA ILE A 40 6.85 -2.97 -2.76
C ILE A 40 8.14 -3.68 -2.39
N MET A 41 8.00 -4.97 -2.14
CA MET A 41 9.11 -5.90 -1.96
C MET A 41 8.96 -7.07 -2.94
N GLY A 42 10.05 -7.81 -3.18
CA GLY A 42 10.06 -8.96 -4.08
C GLY A 42 11.19 -9.92 -3.79
N ARG A 43 10.96 -11.22 -4.03
CA ARG A 43 11.94 -12.29 -3.86
C ARG A 43 12.47 -12.85 -5.18
N SER A 44 11.62 -12.89 -6.22
CA SER A 44 12.01 -13.39 -7.54
C SER A 44 12.72 -12.31 -8.38
N VAL A 45 13.47 -12.72 -9.38
CA VAL A 45 14.12 -11.83 -10.35
C VAL A 45 13.09 -10.90 -11.02
N ASN A 46 11.98 -11.47 -11.50
CA ASN A 46 10.91 -10.71 -12.14
C ASN A 46 10.26 -9.69 -11.18
N SER A 47 9.96 -10.08 -9.93
CA SER A 47 9.38 -9.16 -8.95
C SER A 47 10.32 -8.04 -8.54
N ARG A 48 11.65 -8.26 -8.55
CA ARG A 48 12.69 -7.26 -8.23
C ARG A 48 12.98 -6.32 -9.39
N ASN A 49 12.56 -6.66 -10.61
CA ASN A 49 12.79 -5.86 -11.81
C ASN A 49 11.76 -4.75 -11.97
N ARG A 50 11.58 -3.92 -10.94
CA ARG A 50 10.58 -2.85 -10.90
C ARG A 50 11.15 -1.56 -10.32
N VAL A 51 10.57 -0.44 -10.80
CA VAL A 51 10.76 0.91 -10.25
C VAL A 51 9.41 1.63 -10.21
N PHE A 52 9.29 2.62 -9.35
CA PHE A 52 8.21 3.60 -9.39
C PHE A 52 8.63 4.79 -10.25
N VAL A 53 7.76 5.18 -11.15
CA VAL A 53 7.92 6.36 -12.01
C VAL A 53 6.78 7.32 -11.71
N GLU A 54 7.12 8.59 -11.54
CA GLU A 54 6.15 9.65 -11.30
C GLU A 54 5.32 9.93 -12.54
N GLU A 55 4.02 10.14 -12.35
CA GLU A 55 3.06 10.59 -13.35
C GLU A 55 2.27 11.80 -12.82
N PRO A 56 1.62 12.59 -13.70
CA PRO A 56 0.89 13.79 -13.28
C PRO A 56 -0.20 13.54 -12.23
N ASP A 57 -0.81 12.36 -12.23
CA ASP A 57 -1.91 11.97 -11.35
C ASP A 57 -1.55 10.86 -10.36
N GLY A 58 -0.27 10.54 -10.21
CA GLY A 58 0.17 9.51 -9.28
C GLY A 58 1.53 8.92 -9.57
N ILE A 59 1.61 7.60 -9.54
CA ILE A 59 2.81 6.85 -9.93
C ILE A 59 2.43 5.59 -10.70
N ARG A 60 3.35 5.13 -11.56
CA ARG A 60 3.28 3.87 -12.28
C ARG A 60 4.46 2.96 -11.90
N THR A 61 4.24 1.66 -11.91
CA THR A 61 5.35 0.70 -11.90
C THR A 61 5.87 0.50 -13.32
N GLU A 62 7.19 0.44 -13.46
CA GLU A 62 7.88 0.07 -14.71
C GLU A 62 8.89 -1.05 -14.46
N ALA A 63 9.24 -1.77 -15.53
CA ALA A 63 10.39 -2.66 -15.49
C ALA A 63 11.68 -1.81 -15.45
N TYR A 64 12.56 -2.10 -14.49
CA TYR A 64 13.90 -1.50 -14.44
C TYR A 64 14.74 -1.89 -15.67
N ASP A 65 14.69 -3.18 -16.01
CA ASP A 65 15.32 -3.74 -17.21
C ASP A 65 14.22 -4.39 -18.09
N PRO A 66 13.75 -3.70 -19.14
CA PRO A 66 12.70 -4.24 -20.03
C PRO A 66 13.04 -5.57 -20.68
N SER A 67 14.34 -5.88 -20.86
CA SER A 67 14.77 -7.15 -21.46
C SER A 67 14.52 -8.37 -20.57
N LYS A 68 14.29 -8.14 -19.26
CA LYS A 68 14.00 -9.18 -18.26
C LYS A 68 12.52 -9.26 -17.88
N LEU A 69 11.65 -8.53 -18.58
CA LEU A 69 10.22 -8.54 -18.32
C LEU A 69 9.60 -9.79 -18.96
N GLU A 70 9.14 -10.73 -18.12
CA GLU A 70 8.50 -11.97 -18.59
C GLU A 70 6.99 -11.80 -18.77
N ASP A 71 6.28 -11.38 -17.72
CA ASP A 71 4.84 -11.13 -17.73
C ASP A 71 4.53 -9.80 -17.03
N PRO A 72 4.04 -8.78 -17.78
CA PRO A 72 3.72 -7.48 -17.21
C PRO A 72 2.43 -7.47 -16.40
N SER A 73 1.53 -8.45 -16.52
CA SER A 73 0.15 -8.38 -16.05
C SER A 73 0.00 -8.16 -14.53
N LEU A 74 0.93 -8.70 -13.72
CA LEU A 74 0.92 -8.57 -12.26
C LEU A 74 1.96 -7.57 -11.72
N ILE A 75 2.78 -6.98 -12.60
CA ILE A 75 3.88 -6.12 -12.16
C ILE A 75 3.83 -4.69 -12.72
N ILE A 76 3.13 -4.45 -13.83
CA ILE A 76 2.96 -3.12 -14.43
C ILE A 76 1.52 -2.65 -14.17
N TYR A 77 1.37 -1.64 -13.32
CA TYR A 77 0.09 -1.04 -12.93
C TYR A 77 0.33 0.35 -12.31
N HIS A 78 -0.75 1.08 -12.03
CA HIS A 78 -0.69 2.35 -11.32
C HIS A 78 -0.97 2.11 -9.82
N PRO A 79 0.03 2.06 -8.95
CA PRO A 79 -0.21 1.85 -7.53
C PRO A 79 -0.85 3.04 -6.84
N VAL A 80 -0.69 4.25 -7.39
CA VAL A 80 -1.27 5.47 -6.84
C VAL A 80 -1.93 6.28 -7.94
N ARG A 81 -3.18 6.68 -7.71
CA ARG A 81 -3.94 7.61 -8.57
C ARG A 81 -4.59 8.70 -7.73
N GLN A 82 -4.47 9.94 -8.21
CA GLN A 82 -5.22 11.09 -7.69
C GLN A 82 -6.67 11.02 -8.17
N MET A 83 -7.62 11.26 -7.27
CA MET A 83 -9.05 11.38 -7.60
C MET A 83 -9.61 12.65 -6.96
N GLY A 84 -9.67 13.74 -7.74
CA GLY A 84 -9.99 15.07 -7.20
C GLY A 84 -8.99 15.47 -6.10
N ARG A 85 -9.48 15.68 -4.87
CA ARG A 85 -8.64 15.92 -3.69
C ARG A 85 -8.29 14.66 -2.90
N GLY A 86 -8.79 13.50 -3.31
CA GLY A 86 -8.50 12.21 -2.69
C GLY A 86 -7.37 11.46 -3.37
N LEU A 87 -6.93 10.35 -2.77
CA LEU A 87 -5.85 9.51 -3.27
C LEU A 87 -6.22 8.03 -3.15
N ILE A 88 -6.05 7.28 -4.24
CA ILE A 88 -6.18 5.83 -4.28
C ILE A 88 -4.79 5.24 -4.22
N VAL A 89 -4.58 4.22 -3.37
CA VAL A 89 -3.30 3.51 -3.22
C VAL A 89 -3.57 2.01 -3.21
N THR A 90 -2.94 1.24 -4.11
CA THR A 90 -3.14 -0.22 -4.15
C THR A 90 -1.87 -0.97 -4.58
N ASN A 91 -1.90 -2.29 -4.44
CA ASN A 91 -0.80 -3.16 -4.88
C ASN A 91 -1.04 -3.83 -6.25
N GLY A 92 -1.96 -3.34 -7.06
CA GLY A 92 -2.24 -3.96 -8.36
C GLY A 92 -3.18 -3.12 -9.22
N ASN A 93 -3.65 -3.69 -10.33
CA ASN A 93 -4.48 -3.01 -11.31
C ASN A 93 -5.92 -2.69 -10.84
N GLN A 94 -6.28 -3.06 -9.61
CA GLN A 94 -7.55 -2.63 -9.02
C GLN A 94 -7.60 -1.12 -8.74
N THR A 95 -6.48 -0.40 -8.78
CA THR A 95 -6.46 1.07 -8.70
C THR A 95 -7.37 1.70 -9.76
N ASP A 96 -7.18 1.29 -11.02
CA ASP A 96 -7.96 1.84 -12.14
C ASP A 96 -9.44 1.42 -12.03
N THR A 97 -9.72 0.21 -11.52
CA THR A 97 -11.10 -0.21 -11.24
C THR A 97 -11.76 0.66 -10.17
N ILE A 98 -11.03 0.96 -9.08
CA ILE A 98 -11.55 1.83 -8.02
C ILE A 98 -11.79 3.23 -8.57
N LEU A 99 -10.84 3.79 -9.33
CA LEU A 99 -10.97 5.11 -9.94
C LEU A 99 -12.22 5.19 -10.84
N GLU A 100 -12.41 4.25 -11.76
CA GLU A 100 -13.57 4.19 -12.65
C GLU A 100 -14.91 4.17 -11.87
N PHE A 101 -14.99 3.39 -10.79
CA PHE A 101 -16.21 3.33 -9.98
C PHE A 101 -16.47 4.63 -9.23
N LEU A 102 -15.43 5.24 -8.64
CA LEU A 102 -15.54 6.51 -7.93
C LEU A 102 -15.93 7.66 -8.87
N GLU A 103 -15.41 7.71 -10.10
CA GLU A 103 -15.80 8.69 -11.13
C GLU A 103 -17.29 8.56 -11.52
N ARG A 104 -17.85 7.36 -11.40
CA ARG A 104 -19.28 7.09 -11.61
C ARG A 104 -20.13 7.33 -10.35
N GLY A 105 -19.55 7.84 -9.27
CA GLY A 105 -20.23 8.05 -7.99
C GLY A 105 -20.52 6.77 -7.20
N LEU A 106 -19.85 5.67 -7.50
CA LEU A 106 -20.01 4.39 -6.84
C LEU A 106 -18.86 4.19 -5.81
N PRO A 107 -19.12 3.58 -4.65
CA PRO A 107 -18.12 3.41 -3.60
C PRO A 107 -17.05 2.37 -3.96
N MET A 108 -15.86 2.53 -3.34
CA MET A 108 -14.71 1.62 -3.50
C MET A 108 -15.10 0.14 -3.26
N GLU A 109 -15.97 -0.13 -2.32
CA GLU A 109 -16.42 -1.49 -1.97
C GLU A 109 -17.14 -2.18 -3.13
N GLN A 110 -17.87 -1.42 -3.95
CA GLN A 110 -18.51 -1.98 -5.16
C GLN A 110 -17.48 -2.31 -6.24
N ALA A 111 -16.46 -1.47 -6.41
CA ALA A 111 -15.34 -1.75 -7.31
C ALA A 111 -14.63 -3.06 -6.88
N LEU A 112 -14.34 -3.19 -5.60
CA LEU A 112 -13.63 -4.34 -5.05
C LEU A 112 -14.44 -5.65 -5.05
N ARG A 113 -15.78 -5.58 -5.16
CA ARG A 113 -16.61 -6.79 -5.40
C ARG A 113 -16.37 -7.43 -6.76
N THR A 114 -15.85 -6.69 -7.73
CA THR A 114 -15.50 -7.19 -9.07
C THR A 114 -14.10 -7.78 -9.14
N ARG A 115 -13.36 -7.77 -8.03
CA ARG A 115 -11.97 -8.20 -7.94
C ARG A 115 -11.80 -9.29 -6.89
N GLU A 116 -10.72 -10.02 -7.02
CA GLU A 116 -10.26 -11.05 -6.08
C GLU A 116 -8.76 -10.86 -5.82
N PHE A 117 -8.16 -11.71 -5.02
CA PHE A 117 -6.71 -11.81 -4.84
C PHE A 117 -5.99 -12.12 -6.16
N GLU A 118 -4.66 -12.10 -6.19
CA GLU A 118 -3.90 -12.40 -7.41
C GLU A 118 -3.94 -13.92 -7.72
N PRO A 119 -4.02 -14.31 -9.01
CA PRO A 119 -4.10 -15.73 -9.40
C PRO A 119 -2.71 -16.38 -9.45
N ASP A 120 -1.93 -16.23 -8.38
CA ASP A 120 -0.53 -16.65 -8.25
C ASP A 120 -0.35 -17.81 -7.25
N GLY A 121 -1.22 -18.82 -7.30
CA GLY A 121 -1.11 -19.98 -6.40
C GLY A 121 0.33 -20.54 -6.34
N PRO A 122 0.77 -21.00 -5.17
CA PRO A 122 0.00 -21.23 -3.94
C PRO A 122 -0.07 -20.01 -2.98
N ASN A 123 0.51 -18.85 -3.34
CA ASN A 123 0.55 -17.69 -2.45
C ASN A 123 -0.79 -16.96 -2.39
N TRP A 124 -1.56 -16.96 -3.50
CA TRP A 124 -2.80 -16.22 -3.63
C TRP A 124 -2.66 -14.81 -3.08
N THR A 125 -1.67 -14.08 -3.61
CA THR A 125 -1.24 -12.76 -3.11
C THR A 125 -2.44 -11.85 -2.86
N PRO A 126 -2.64 -11.37 -1.63
CA PRO A 126 -3.75 -10.47 -1.34
C PRO A 126 -3.69 -9.17 -2.13
N ARG A 127 -4.84 -8.67 -2.57
CA ARG A 127 -4.96 -7.30 -3.05
C ARG A 127 -5.29 -6.39 -1.88
N ILE A 128 -4.41 -5.44 -1.60
CA ILE A 128 -4.61 -4.40 -0.60
C ILE A 128 -4.91 -3.07 -1.28
N SER A 129 -5.83 -2.31 -0.71
CA SER A 129 -6.26 -1.03 -1.26
C SER A 129 -6.47 -0.01 -0.17
N GLY A 130 -6.10 1.23 -0.43
CA GLY A 130 -6.35 2.40 0.40
C GLY A 130 -7.06 3.49 -0.40
N LEU A 131 -8.01 4.17 0.24
CA LEU A 131 -8.66 5.37 -0.26
C LEU A 131 -8.55 6.46 0.80
N LEU A 132 -7.80 7.51 0.50
CA LEU A 132 -7.64 8.69 1.35
C LEU A 132 -8.60 9.77 0.87
N SER A 133 -9.44 10.27 1.76
CA SER A 133 -10.44 11.31 1.51
C SER A 133 -9.86 12.71 1.72
N PRO A 134 -10.49 13.78 1.15
CA PRO A 134 -10.01 15.15 1.27
C PRO A 134 -9.97 15.71 2.71
N ASP A 135 -10.76 15.15 3.62
CA ASP A 135 -10.81 15.52 5.06
C ASP A 135 -9.76 14.76 5.89
N GLY A 136 -8.99 13.88 5.24
CA GLY A 136 -7.99 13.04 5.88
C GLY A 136 -8.57 11.78 6.55
N SER A 137 -9.87 11.49 6.39
CA SER A 137 -10.42 10.15 6.66
C SER A 137 -9.94 9.17 5.59
N TYR A 138 -9.94 7.88 5.90
CA TYR A 138 -9.47 6.88 4.94
C TYR A 138 -10.10 5.52 5.14
N LYS A 139 -10.07 4.73 4.06
CA LYS A 139 -10.44 3.32 4.07
C LYS A 139 -9.24 2.47 3.68
N LEU A 140 -9.12 1.32 4.31
CA LEU A 140 -8.19 0.25 3.93
C LEU A 140 -9.00 -1.01 3.61
N SER A 141 -8.61 -1.76 2.60
CA SER A 141 -9.28 -3.01 2.22
C SER A 141 -8.28 -4.08 1.83
N ILE A 142 -8.64 -5.34 2.13
CA ILE A 142 -7.91 -6.52 1.71
C ILE A 142 -8.85 -7.53 1.06
N LEU A 143 -8.44 -8.06 -0.10
CA LEU A 143 -9.03 -9.20 -0.78
C LEU A 143 -8.04 -10.35 -0.69
N LYS A 144 -8.42 -11.44 -0.02
CA LYS A 144 -7.51 -12.57 0.20
C LYS A 144 -8.23 -13.89 0.03
N SER A 145 -7.47 -14.96 -0.23
CA SER A 145 -8.06 -16.30 -0.28
C SER A 145 -8.63 -16.73 1.07
N ALA A 146 -9.75 -17.43 1.04
CA ALA A 146 -10.37 -18.03 2.21
C ALA A 146 -9.70 -19.34 2.63
N ASP A 147 -8.99 -20.00 1.70
CA ASP A 147 -8.36 -21.30 1.87
C ASP A 147 -7.04 -21.44 1.08
N ALA A 148 -6.37 -22.57 1.22
CA ALA A 148 -5.10 -22.85 0.55
C ALA A 148 -5.26 -23.11 -0.96
N GLU A 149 -6.45 -23.45 -1.41
CA GLU A 149 -6.77 -23.80 -2.79
C GLU A 149 -7.17 -22.59 -3.64
N GLY A 150 -7.41 -21.43 -3.03
CA GLY A 150 -7.87 -20.22 -3.73
C GLY A 150 -9.32 -20.33 -4.18
N SER A 151 -10.16 -21.09 -3.47
CA SER A 151 -11.53 -21.43 -3.91
C SER A 151 -12.53 -20.30 -3.70
N ALA A 152 -12.28 -19.38 -2.77
CA ALA A 152 -13.18 -18.27 -2.44
C ALA A 152 -12.40 -17.04 -1.97
N CYS A 153 -12.98 -15.85 -2.18
CA CYS A 153 -12.37 -14.59 -1.80
C CYS A 153 -13.02 -14.00 -0.55
N VAL A 154 -12.23 -13.79 0.50
CA VAL A 154 -12.59 -12.98 1.67
C VAL A 154 -12.34 -11.51 1.35
N ARG A 155 -13.29 -10.63 1.68
CA ARG A 155 -13.24 -9.18 1.49
C ARG A 155 -13.43 -8.48 2.82
N GLN A 156 -12.49 -7.67 3.22
CA GLN A 156 -12.54 -6.86 4.43
C GLN A 156 -12.29 -5.41 4.08
N THR A 157 -13.07 -4.49 4.66
CA THR A 157 -12.86 -3.05 4.54
C THR A 157 -12.92 -2.44 5.94
N PHE A 158 -11.96 -1.56 6.23
CA PHE A 158 -11.80 -0.83 7.47
C PHE A 158 -11.89 0.66 7.16
N GLU A 159 -12.69 1.41 7.94
CA GLU A 159 -12.90 2.83 7.74
C GLU A 159 -12.47 3.59 8.99
N TYR A 160 -11.65 4.64 8.78
CA TYR A 160 -11.03 5.41 9.85
C TYR A 160 -11.30 6.92 9.67
N PRO A 161 -11.69 7.64 10.75
CA PRO A 161 -11.95 9.09 10.68
C PRO A 161 -10.69 9.94 10.50
N GLY A 162 -9.50 9.34 10.62
CA GLY A 162 -8.21 10.03 10.59
C GLY A 162 -7.95 10.85 11.86
N GLN A 163 -7.09 10.33 12.74
CA GLN A 163 -6.70 10.98 13.99
C GLN A 163 -5.28 11.53 13.90
N ALA A 164 -5.03 12.69 14.50
CA ALA A 164 -3.70 13.30 14.52
C ALA A 164 -2.66 12.37 15.17
N GLY A 165 -1.52 12.19 14.50
CA GLY A 165 -0.43 11.34 14.94
C GLY A 165 -0.63 9.84 14.77
N LEU A 166 -1.80 9.41 14.26
CA LEU A 166 -2.15 8.02 14.08
C LEU A 166 -2.29 7.65 12.60
N GLY A 167 -1.76 6.52 12.24
CA GLY A 167 -1.98 5.84 10.98
C GLY A 167 -2.33 4.37 11.17
N HIS A 168 -2.68 3.71 10.06
CA HIS A 168 -2.91 2.28 10.01
C HIS A 168 -2.08 1.67 8.88
N PHE A 169 -1.40 0.58 9.21
CA PHE A 169 -0.54 -0.17 8.33
C PHE A 169 -1.22 -1.48 7.92
N LEU A 170 -1.45 -1.64 6.63
CA LEU A 170 -1.96 -2.87 6.01
C LEU A 170 -0.91 -3.42 5.06
N HIS A 171 -0.64 -4.72 5.16
CA HIS A 171 0.36 -5.39 4.32
C HIS A 171 -0.13 -6.75 3.84
N THR A 172 0.54 -7.33 2.83
CA THR A 172 0.04 -8.56 2.20
C THR A 172 0.37 -9.81 2.99
N TYR A 173 1.50 -9.86 3.72
CA TYR A 173 2.02 -11.08 4.34
C TYR A 173 2.46 -10.88 5.79
N VAL A 174 2.15 -11.85 6.64
CA VAL A 174 2.54 -11.85 8.08
C VAL A 174 4.06 -11.91 8.25
N THR A 175 4.73 -12.69 7.40
CA THR A 175 6.18 -12.89 7.40
C THR A 175 6.62 -13.53 6.08
N ASP A 176 7.90 -13.90 5.96
CA ASP A 176 8.39 -14.75 4.87
C ASP A 176 7.94 -16.20 5.03
N GLY A 177 7.89 -16.96 3.94
CA GLY A 177 7.47 -18.36 3.94
C GLY A 177 7.33 -18.98 2.54
N ASN A 178 6.92 -20.25 2.50
CA ASN A 178 6.60 -20.98 1.25
C ASN A 178 5.53 -22.06 1.52
N PRO A 179 4.24 -21.83 1.18
CA PRO A 179 3.70 -20.58 0.68
C PRO A 179 3.83 -19.43 1.69
N ILE A 180 3.75 -18.19 1.23
CA ILE A 180 3.91 -17.03 2.09
C ILE A 180 2.62 -16.84 2.89
N PRO A 181 2.69 -16.75 4.25
CA PRO A 181 1.48 -16.63 5.08
C PRO A 181 0.82 -15.25 4.89
N THR A 182 -0.43 -15.29 4.46
CA THR A 182 -1.27 -14.11 4.23
C THR A 182 -1.58 -13.34 5.51
N PHE A 183 -1.62 -12.00 5.43
CA PHE A 183 -2.01 -11.10 6.52
C PHE A 183 -3.35 -11.50 7.17
N GLN A 184 -3.40 -11.42 8.49
CA GLN A 184 -4.56 -11.74 9.31
C GLN A 184 -4.86 -10.58 10.29
N GLY A 185 -6.14 -10.39 10.59
CA GLY A 185 -6.59 -9.40 11.57
C GLY A 185 -6.94 -8.05 10.95
N GLU A 186 -6.78 -7.00 11.75
CA GLU A 186 -7.02 -5.60 11.40
C GLU A 186 -5.71 -4.90 11.02
N PRO A 187 -5.75 -3.81 10.21
CA PRO A 187 -4.60 -2.97 9.97
C PRO A 187 -3.94 -2.49 11.27
N GLU A 188 -2.64 -2.59 11.36
CA GLU A 188 -1.89 -2.28 12.57
C GLU A 188 -1.89 -0.78 12.84
N ARG A 189 -2.23 -0.38 14.06
CA ARG A 189 -2.18 1.01 14.51
C ARG A 189 -0.72 1.44 14.64
N VAL A 190 -0.32 2.49 13.94
CA VAL A 190 1.08 2.97 13.91
C VAL A 190 1.16 4.46 14.17
N ALA A 191 2.25 4.89 14.85
CA ALA A 191 2.54 6.30 15.02
C ALA A 191 3.00 6.93 13.69
N ILE A 192 2.46 8.10 13.36
CA ILE A 192 2.96 8.94 12.28
C ILE A 192 3.85 10.02 12.91
N THR A 193 5.16 9.92 12.68
CA THR A 193 6.17 10.77 13.31
C THR A 193 7.10 11.41 12.28
N GLY A 194 7.62 12.59 12.61
CA GLY A 194 8.55 13.33 11.76
C GLY A 194 7.89 14.04 10.57
N ASP A 195 8.72 14.73 9.81
CA ASP A 195 8.35 15.26 8.49
C ASP A 195 8.46 14.18 7.41
N ILE A 196 8.16 14.54 6.17
CA ILE A 196 8.16 13.58 5.06
C ILE A 196 9.54 12.95 4.84
N ASP A 197 10.63 13.68 5.01
CA ASP A 197 11.98 13.18 4.79
C ASP A 197 12.38 12.17 5.88
N ALA A 198 12.14 12.52 7.15
CA ALA A 198 12.37 11.64 8.27
C ALA A 198 11.50 10.37 8.20
N PHE A 199 10.21 10.50 7.87
CA PHE A 199 9.31 9.37 7.72
C PHE A 199 9.73 8.46 6.57
N THR A 200 10.07 9.03 5.42
CA THR A 200 10.52 8.26 4.23
C THR A 200 11.81 7.48 4.52
N ALA A 201 12.80 8.15 5.12
CA ALA A 201 14.07 7.52 5.50
C ALA A 201 13.83 6.37 6.49
N ALA A 202 13.04 6.61 7.53
CA ALA A 202 12.72 5.61 8.56
C ALA A 202 12.06 4.37 7.96
N VAL A 203 11.03 4.53 7.10
CA VAL A 203 10.40 3.39 6.42
C VAL A 203 11.41 2.65 5.54
N TRP A 204 12.16 3.38 4.71
CA TRP A 204 13.10 2.77 3.76
C TRP A 204 14.23 1.99 4.44
N GLU A 205 14.79 2.52 5.52
CA GLU A 205 15.90 1.90 6.24
C GLU A 205 15.48 0.64 7.01
N ASN A 206 14.22 0.58 7.49
CA ASN A 206 13.71 -0.56 8.23
C ASN A 206 13.10 -1.67 7.36
N LEU A 207 12.90 -1.44 6.06
CA LEU A 207 12.57 -2.51 5.11
C LEU A 207 13.78 -3.42 4.90
N ASN A 208 13.54 -4.74 4.85
CA ASN A 208 14.59 -5.73 4.58
C ASN A 208 15.39 -5.36 3.32
N PRO A 209 16.72 -5.16 3.41
CA PRO A 209 17.56 -4.62 2.34
C PRO A 209 17.61 -5.50 1.08
N ASP A 210 17.46 -6.82 1.22
CA ASP A 210 17.51 -7.74 0.09
C ASP A 210 16.22 -7.72 -0.71
N ASN A 211 15.10 -7.53 -0.04
CA ASN A 211 13.76 -7.67 -0.60
C ASN A 211 13.10 -6.35 -1.00
N LYS A 212 13.47 -5.20 -0.40
CA LYS A 212 12.88 -3.91 -0.75
C LYS A 212 13.16 -3.53 -2.22
N ILE A 213 12.16 -2.92 -2.86
CA ILE A 213 12.23 -2.54 -4.28
C ILE A 213 12.00 -1.04 -4.44
N SER A 214 10.83 -0.55 -4.05
CA SER A 214 10.45 0.85 -4.18
C SER A 214 9.55 1.30 -3.04
N LEU A 215 9.63 2.58 -2.71
CA LEU A 215 8.81 3.27 -1.71
C LEU A 215 8.29 4.58 -2.30
N PHE A 216 7.00 4.83 -2.13
CA PHE A 216 6.33 6.11 -2.36
C PHE A 216 5.82 6.65 -1.03
N VAL A 217 6.01 7.94 -0.77
CA VAL A 217 5.43 8.66 0.37
C VAL A 217 4.88 10.00 -0.12
N ARG A 218 3.66 10.37 0.33
CA ARG A 218 3.05 11.68 0.08
C ARG A 218 2.44 12.22 1.36
N PHE A 219 2.77 13.48 1.65
CA PHE A 219 2.11 14.28 2.68
C PHE A 219 1.30 15.37 1.97
N THR A 220 0.00 15.42 2.26
CA THR A 220 -0.92 16.38 1.62
C THR A 220 -1.52 17.29 2.68
N ASP A 221 -1.37 18.58 2.51
CA ASP A 221 -2.00 19.59 3.35
C ASP A 221 -3.53 19.56 3.16
N LEU A 222 -4.27 19.41 4.27
CA LEU A 222 -5.73 19.20 4.25
C LEU A 222 -6.50 20.47 3.91
N GLU A 223 -5.93 21.64 4.15
CA GLU A 223 -6.55 22.93 3.84
C GLU A 223 -6.35 23.31 2.38
N THR A 224 -5.08 23.32 1.93
CA THR A 224 -4.70 23.81 0.59
C THR A 224 -4.72 22.73 -0.48
N ASN A 225 -4.68 21.45 -0.09
CA ASN A 225 -4.51 20.29 -0.97
C ASN A 225 -3.18 20.29 -1.75
N THR A 226 -2.21 21.10 -1.31
CA THR A 226 -0.84 20.98 -1.82
C THR A 226 -0.16 19.77 -1.20
N TYR A 227 0.74 19.14 -1.92
CA TYR A 227 1.44 17.98 -1.41
C TYR A 227 2.95 18.04 -1.67
N THR A 228 3.66 17.30 -0.85
CA THR A 228 5.06 16.93 -1.06
C THR A 228 5.14 15.43 -1.17
N GLN A 229 5.96 14.90 -2.08
CA GLN A 229 6.14 13.46 -2.22
C GLN A 229 7.61 13.05 -2.35
N ARG A 230 7.87 11.76 -2.03
CA ARG A 230 9.16 11.11 -2.19
C ARG A 230 8.97 9.77 -2.87
N ILE A 231 9.87 9.46 -3.80
CA ILE A 231 9.97 8.15 -4.45
C ILE A 231 11.40 7.66 -4.26
N LEU A 232 11.54 6.48 -3.69
CA LEU A 232 12.81 5.78 -3.58
C LEU A 232 12.73 4.46 -4.34
N ASN A 233 13.72 4.22 -5.18
CA ASN A 233 13.90 2.97 -5.91
C ASN A 233 15.24 2.35 -5.54
N LYS A 234 15.29 1.03 -5.31
CA LYS A 234 16.54 0.30 -5.08
C LYS A 234 17.38 0.24 -6.37
N ASN A 235 16.68 0.05 -7.49
CA ASN A 235 17.27 0.08 -8.82
C ASN A 235 17.07 1.48 -9.40
N GLN A 236 18.16 2.15 -9.77
CA GLN A 236 18.16 3.48 -10.42
C GLN A 236 19.17 3.46 -11.55
#